data_96c8be8175288fc9eb189d762596d293
#
_entry.id   96c8be8175288fc9eb189d762596d293
#
_cell.length_a   1.000
_cell.length_b   1.000
_cell.length_c   1.000
_cell.angle_alpha   90.00
_cell.angle_beta   90.00
_cell.angle_gamma   90.00
#
_symmetry.space_group_name_H-M   'P 1'
#
loop_
_entity.id
_entity.type
_entity.pdbx_description
1 polymer ?
#
loop_
_entity_poly.entity_id
_entity_poly.type
_entity_poly.pdbx_seq_one_letter_code
_entity_poly.pdbx_strand_id
1 'polypeptide(L)'
;MIEPDSPASPEPRGLIVYLQGHVLLFEQKFVPQFEAAAGRRLPVFAVVLEAARLGVVRWFYPKVPLWILLPLLLGCALLAVRFGARLKFSQIGFKPWRQWNAIEKSYFVQVLVIANVVFSLVFANPLRRIFAQPNSLEVVATVFVPYLFFGFYQEVVYRGMLQSELVRRCGAFVGILAANVLYTFGPLHSYYFASRSSFAVPMFAAIFAIGLFFGILFRRSGNLWIVAVIHGIGNAYIVGSIGPVR
;
A
#
# COMPACT_ATOMS: atom_id res chain seq x y z
N MET A 1 -8.01 -19.02 -45.47
CA MET A 1 -7.91 -17.56 -45.66
C MET A 1 -7.60 -16.96 -44.29
N ILE A 2 -6.33 -16.61 -44.05
CA ILE A 2 -5.88 -16.00 -42.79
C ILE A 2 -6.01 -14.52 -43.03
N GLU A 3 -6.89 -13.81 -42.29
CA GLU A 3 -6.95 -12.36 -42.29
C GLU A 3 -5.60 -11.79 -41.83
N PRO A 4 -5.04 -10.80 -42.55
CA PRO A 4 -3.81 -10.17 -42.10
C PRO A 4 -4.09 -9.34 -40.88
N ASP A 5 -3.26 -9.52 -39.84
CA ASP A 5 -3.23 -8.73 -38.61
C ASP A 5 -3.33 -7.23 -38.95
N SER A 6 -4.38 -6.60 -38.44
CA SER A 6 -4.54 -5.15 -38.50
C SER A 6 -3.34 -4.53 -37.74
N PRO A 7 -2.61 -3.60 -38.35
CA PRO A 7 -1.50 -2.94 -37.68
C PRO A 7 -2.02 -2.22 -36.43
N ALA A 8 -1.44 -2.58 -35.28
CA ALA A 8 -1.72 -1.91 -34.01
C ALA A 8 -1.58 -0.40 -34.20
N SER A 9 -2.61 0.36 -33.89
CA SER A 9 -2.57 1.80 -33.94
C SER A 9 -1.37 2.31 -33.11
N PRO A 10 -0.56 3.23 -33.65
CA PRO A 10 0.61 3.75 -32.95
C PRO A 10 0.17 4.37 -31.63
N GLU A 11 0.76 3.90 -30.52
CA GLU A 11 0.50 4.51 -29.19
C GLU A 11 0.76 6.02 -29.29
N PRO A 12 -0.16 6.86 -28.80
CA PRO A 12 0.02 8.30 -28.83
C PRO A 12 1.28 8.68 -28.02
N ARG A 13 2.31 9.18 -28.69
CA ARG A 13 3.56 9.63 -28.10
C ARG A 13 3.48 11.12 -27.87
N GLY A 14 3.49 11.57 -26.60
CA GLY A 14 3.60 13.00 -26.27
C GLY A 14 3.13 13.38 -24.85
N LEU A 15 3.47 14.59 -24.45
CA LEU A 15 3.16 15.19 -23.16
C LEU A 15 1.65 15.12 -22.83
N ILE A 16 0.77 15.15 -23.84
CA ILE A 16 -0.67 15.05 -23.71
C ILE A 16 -1.11 13.72 -23.10
N VAL A 17 -0.43 12.61 -23.39
CA VAL A 17 -0.70 11.29 -22.77
C VAL A 17 -0.43 11.32 -21.27
N TYR A 18 0.56 12.10 -20.85
CA TYR A 18 0.85 12.29 -19.43
C TYR A 18 -0.18 13.15 -18.72
N LEU A 19 -0.85 14.06 -19.42
CA LEU A 19 -1.89 14.94 -18.87
C LEU A 19 -3.29 14.33 -18.95
N GLN A 20 -3.53 13.38 -19.85
CA GLN A 20 -4.79 12.63 -19.95
C GLN A 20 -4.94 11.53 -18.90
N GLY A 21 -4.07 11.49 -17.88
CA GLY A 21 -4.15 10.54 -16.78
C GLY A 21 -5.53 10.55 -16.13
N HIS A 22 -6.40 9.70 -16.63
CA HIS A 22 -7.67 9.40 -16.00
C HIS A 22 -7.40 8.74 -14.65
N VAL A 23 -7.54 9.47 -13.58
CA VAL A 23 -7.13 9.17 -12.20
C VAL A 23 -7.60 7.81 -11.68
N LEU A 24 -8.58 7.16 -12.32
CA LEU A 24 -9.11 5.85 -11.94
C LEU A 24 -9.38 4.92 -13.13
N LEU A 25 -8.98 5.30 -14.35
CA LEU A 25 -9.33 4.57 -15.55
C LEU A 25 -8.14 3.82 -16.15
N PHE A 26 -7.56 2.94 -15.36
CA PHE A 26 -6.80 1.84 -15.95
C PHE A 26 -7.81 0.90 -16.63
N GLU A 27 -7.73 0.76 -17.93
CA GLU A 27 -8.60 -0.15 -18.71
C GLU A 27 -8.31 -1.61 -18.36
N GLN A 28 -7.08 -1.91 -18.05
CA GLN A 28 -6.65 -3.26 -17.68
C GLN A 28 -7.07 -3.60 -16.25
N LYS A 29 -7.72 -4.72 -16.09
CA LYS A 29 -8.07 -5.29 -14.79
C LYS A 29 -7.02 -6.34 -14.42
N PHE A 30 -6.27 -6.09 -13.37
CA PHE A 30 -5.32 -7.09 -12.87
C PHE A 30 -6.05 -8.35 -12.42
N VAL A 31 -5.74 -9.47 -13.05
CA VAL A 31 -6.17 -10.78 -12.61
C VAL A 31 -4.95 -11.50 -12.05
N PRO A 32 -4.95 -11.84 -10.75
CA PRO A 32 -3.84 -12.56 -10.14
C PRO A 32 -3.61 -13.91 -10.85
N GLN A 33 -2.40 -14.09 -11.37
CA GLN A 33 -2.00 -15.31 -12.08
C GLN A 33 -1.06 -16.13 -11.21
N PHE A 34 -1.62 -17.03 -10.43
CA PHE A 34 -0.86 -18.02 -9.67
C PHE A 34 -1.68 -19.29 -9.47
N GLU A 35 -1.00 -20.41 -9.23
CA GLU A 35 -1.63 -21.69 -8.97
C GLU A 35 -2.54 -21.65 -7.74
N ALA A 36 -3.63 -22.40 -7.78
CA ALA A 36 -4.60 -22.45 -6.68
C ALA A 36 -3.96 -22.88 -5.34
N ALA A 37 -2.96 -23.76 -5.38
CA ALA A 37 -2.25 -24.21 -4.19
C ALA A 37 -1.43 -23.08 -3.54
N ALA A 38 -0.74 -22.27 -4.36
CA ALA A 38 0.00 -21.10 -3.89
C ALA A 38 -0.95 -20.03 -3.34
N GLY A 39 -2.05 -19.76 -4.05
CA GLY A 39 -3.07 -18.80 -3.63
C GLY A 39 -3.68 -19.13 -2.26
N ARG A 40 -4.00 -20.41 -2.00
CA ARG A 40 -4.55 -20.84 -0.69
C ARG A 40 -3.65 -20.55 0.50
N ARG A 41 -2.34 -20.43 0.30
CA ARG A 41 -1.38 -20.11 1.37
C ARG A 41 -1.37 -18.61 1.72
N LEU A 42 -1.73 -17.74 0.77
CA LEU A 42 -1.63 -16.28 0.96
C LEU A 42 -2.47 -15.76 2.15
N PRO A 43 -3.76 -16.10 2.30
CA PRO A 43 -4.53 -15.67 3.47
C PRO A 43 -3.96 -16.20 4.80
N VAL A 44 -3.43 -17.42 4.80
CA VAL A 44 -2.80 -18.01 6.00
C VAL A 44 -1.57 -17.18 6.39
N PHE A 45 -0.70 -16.87 5.43
CA PHE A 45 0.45 -15.99 5.71
C PHE A 45 0.04 -14.60 6.13
N ALA A 46 -1.02 -14.02 5.52
CA ALA A 46 -1.53 -12.72 5.94
C ALA A 46 -1.97 -12.71 7.42
N VAL A 47 -2.71 -13.73 7.85
CA VAL A 47 -3.15 -13.88 9.25
C VAL A 47 -1.95 -14.09 10.18
N VAL A 48 -1.01 -14.97 9.81
CA VAL A 48 0.20 -15.23 10.62
C VAL A 48 1.06 -13.96 10.75
N LEU A 49 1.24 -13.21 9.65
CA LEU A 49 2.00 -11.95 9.68
C LEU A 49 1.33 -10.89 10.55
N GLU A 50 0.01 -10.77 10.51
CA GLU A 50 -0.71 -9.83 11.38
C GLU A 50 -0.65 -10.25 12.87
N ALA A 51 -0.75 -11.52 13.17
CA ALA A 51 -0.57 -12.03 14.53
C ALA A 51 0.88 -11.79 15.02
N ALA A 52 1.87 -12.07 14.17
CA ALA A 52 3.28 -11.81 14.46
C ALA A 52 3.54 -10.31 14.68
N ARG A 53 2.97 -9.44 13.82
CA ARG A 53 3.07 -7.98 13.97
C ARG A 53 2.54 -7.52 15.32
N LEU A 54 1.37 -7.99 15.72
CA LEU A 54 0.80 -7.66 17.03
C LEU A 54 1.74 -8.10 18.18
N GLY A 55 2.25 -9.32 18.12
CA GLY A 55 3.21 -9.83 19.09
C GLY A 55 4.50 -9.01 19.09
N VAL A 56 5.08 -8.77 17.92
CA VAL A 56 6.33 -8.00 17.78
C VAL A 56 6.16 -6.60 18.36
N VAL A 57 5.10 -5.89 17.99
CA VAL A 57 4.86 -4.54 18.50
C VAL A 57 4.57 -4.59 20.01
N ARG A 58 3.81 -5.56 20.52
CA ARG A 58 3.44 -5.65 21.94
C ARG A 58 4.61 -5.95 22.85
N TRP A 59 5.55 -6.84 22.43
CA TRP A 59 6.62 -7.32 23.30
C TRP A 59 7.96 -6.63 23.07
N PHE A 60 8.23 -6.16 21.85
CA PHE A 60 9.53 -5.59 21.53
C PHE A 60 9.52 -4.05 21.51
N TYR A 61 8.41 -3.39 21.20
CA TYR A 61 8.33 -1.94 21.31
C TYR A 61 8.05 -1.53 22.77
N PRO A 62 8.74 -0.51 23.36
CA PRO A 62 9.73 0.36 22.75
C PRO A 62 11.19 -0.12 22.84
N LYS A 63 11.47 -1.32 23.30
CA LYS A 63 12.84 -1.85 23.47
C LYS A 63 13.62 -1.89 22.16
N VAL A 64 12.93 -2.26 21.07
CA VAL A 64 13.47 -2.21 19.72
C VAL A 64 12.81 -1.08 18.96
N PRO A 65 13.59 -0.15 18.37
CA PRO A 65 13.05 0.99 17.67
C PRO A 65 12.21 0.62 16.45
N LEU A 66 11.20 1.43 16.12
CA LEU A 66 10.33 1.21 14.95
C LEU A 66 11.08 1.19 13.62
N TRP A 67 12.18 1.94 13.52
CA TRP A 67 13.00 1.96 12.32
C TRP A 67 13.74 0.63 12.05
N ILE A 68 13.76 -0.26 13.01
CA ILE A 68 14.20 -1.66 12.83
C ILE A 68 12.98 -2.56 12.62
N LEU A 69 11.96 -2.43 13.46
CA LEU A 69 10.80 -3.34 13.46
C LEU A 69 9.99 -3.27 12.18
N LEU A 70 9.73 -2.06 11.65
CA LEU A 70 8.86 -1.92 10.48
C LEU A 70 9.49 -2.44 9.18
N PRO A 71 10.77 -2.15 8.86
CA PRO A 71 11.45 -2.81 7.75
C PRO A 71 11.56 -4.33 7.91
N LEU A 72 11.77 -4.82 9.14
CA LEU A 72 11.81 -6.26 9.42
C LEU A 72 10.48 -6.94 9.11
N LEU A 73 9.35 -6.34 9.52
CA LEU A 73 8.02 -6.84 9.19
C LEU A 73 7.78 -6.92 7.68
N LEU A 74 8.18 -5.88 6.93
CA LEU A 74 8.12 -5.91 5.47
C LEU A 74 9.00 -7.04 4.90
N GLY A 75 10.22 -7.19 5.41
CA GLY A 75 11.11 -8.29 5.02
C GLY A 75 10.48 -9.66 5.23
N CYS A 76 9.86 -9.89 6.40
CA CYS A 76 9.14 -11.12 6.70
C CYS A 76 7.95 -11.35 5.73
N ALA A 77 7.19 -10.30 5.39
CA ALA A 77 6.10 -10.41 4.43
C ALA A 77 6.60 -10.79 3.03
N LEU A 78 7.68 -10.17 2.57
CA LEU A 78 8.30 -10.50 1.28
C LEU A 78 8.87 -11.93 1.27
N LEU A 79 9.50 -12.37 2.35
CA LEU A 79 9.99 -13.75 2.49
C LEU A 79 8.83 -14.76 2.48
N ALA A 80 7.72 -14.46 3.15
CA ALA A 80 6.51 -15.29 3.14
C ALA A 80 5.95 -15.45 1.71
N VAL A 81 5.93 -14.37 0.91
CA VAL A 81 5.55 -14.44 -0.52
C VAL A 81 6.53 -15.32 -1.31
N ARG A 82 7.83 -15.02 -1.19
CA ARG A 82 8.85 -15.62 -2.05
C ARG A 82 9.08 -17.10 -1.74
N PHE A 83 9.20 -17.45 -0.48
CA PHE A 83 9.57 -18.78 -0.03
C PHE A 83 8.39 -19.58 0.52
N GLY A 84 7.49 -18.95 1.27
CA GLY A 84 6.31 -19.61 1.84
C GLY A 84 5.26 -19.91 0.77
N ALA A 85 4.80 -18.94 0.04
CA ALA A 85 3.85 -19.12 -1.06
C ALA A 85 4.53 -19.55 -2.37
N ARG A 86 5.86 -19.44 -2.49
CA ARG A 86 6.67 -19.73 -3.69
C ARG A 86 6.25 -18.91 -4.92
N LEU A 87 5.88 -17.65 -4.69
CA LEU A 87 5.47 -16.73 -5.74
C LEU A 87 6.61 -15.78 -6.13
N LYS A 88 6.56 -15.31 -7.38
CA LYS A 88 7.37 -14.19 -7.84
C LYS A 88 6.71 -12.89 -7.35
N PHE A 89 7.48 -11.87 -7.03
CA PHE A 89 6.95 -10.58 -6.59
C PHE A 89 6.03 -9.92 -7.64
N SER A 90 6.29 -10.13 -8.93
CA SER A 90 5.42 -9.66 -10.01
C SER A 90 4.00 -10.26 -9.95
N GLN A 91 3.84 -11.47 -9.42
CA GLN A 91 2.53 -12.13 -9.31
C GLN A 91 1.62 -11.50 -8.24
N ILE A 92 2.20 -10.77 -7.29
CA ILE A 92 1.47 -9.97 -6.30
C ILE A 92 1.47 -8.47 -6.63
N GLY A 93 1.90 -8.10 -7.85
CA GLY A 93 1.83 -6.72 -8.34
C GLY A 93 3.11 -5.90 -8.24
N PHE A 94 4.22 -6.43 -7.73
CA PHE A 94 5.52 -5.72 -7.78
C PHE A 94 6.14 -5.84 -9.17
N LYS A 95 5.69 -5.01 -10.10
CA LYS A 95 6.21 -4.96 -11.47
C LYS A 95 7.53 -4.19 -11.51
N PRO A 96 8.55 -4.64 -12.27
CA PRO A 96 9.73 -3.83 -12.56
C PRO A 96 9.35 -2.55 -13.30
N TRP A 97 9.99 -1.42 -13.02
CA TRP A 97 9.72 -0.12 -13.64
C TRP A 97 9.67 -0.13 -15.17
N ARG A 98 10.52 -0.94 -15.80
CA ARG A 98 10.55 -1.12 -17.25
C ARG A 98 9.27 -1.75 -17.84
N GLN A 99 8.48 -2.45 -17.02
CA GLN A 99 7.21 -3.05 -17.43
C GLN A 99 6.01 -2.14 -17.21
N TRP A 100 6.23 -0.96 -16.60
CA TRP A 100 5.16 0.01 -16.39
C TRP A 100 4.84 0.70 -17.71
N ASN A 101 3.56 0.80 -18.03
CA ASN A 101 3.11 1.60 -19.16
C ASN A 101 3.17 3.12 -18.84
N ALA A 102 2.95 3.96 -19.85
CA ALA A 102 3.01 5.41 -19.71
C ALA A 102 1.98 5.95 -18.70
N ILE A 103 0.78 5.35 -18.66
CA ILE A 103 -0.30 5.72 -17.73
C ILE A 103 0.09 5.43 -16.29
N GLU A 104 0.66 4.23 -16.02
CA GLU A 104 1.13 3.86 -14.68
C GLU A 104 2.22 4.82 -14.19
N LYS A 105 3.20 5.13 -15.03
CA LYS A 105 4.29 6.07 -14.71
C LYS A 105 3.76 7.48 -14.45
N SER A 106 2.92 7.99 -15.34
CA SER A 106 2.31 9.32 -15.21
C SER A 106 1.47 9.42 -13.93
N TYR A 107 0.59 8.46 -13.71
CA TYR A 107 -0.24 8.42 -12.52
C TYR A 107 0.60 8.38 -11.24
N PHE A 108 1.61 7.52 -11.19
CA PHE A 108 2.52 7.42 -10.05
C PHE A 108 3.19 8.75 -9.73
N VAL A 109 3.76 9.43 -10.74
CA VAL A 109 4.44 10.72 -10.54
C VAL A 109 3.44 11.80 -10.09
N GLN A 110 2.28 11.89 -10.73
CA GLN A 110 1.24 12.87 -10.35
C GLN A 110 0.80 12.68 -8.91
N VAL A 111 0.47 11.44 -8.53
CA VAL A 111 0.02 11.16 -7.17
C VAL A 111 1.14 11.38 -6.14
N LEU A 112 2.38 11.01 -6.49
CA LEU A 112 3.54 11.28 -5.64
C LEU A 112 3.69 12.79 -5.36
N VAL A 113 3.62 13.62 -6.40
CA VAL A 113 3.72 15.07 -6.26
C VAL A 113 2.52 15.62 -5.48
N ILE A 114 1.29 15.29 -5.89
CA ILE A 114 0.07 15.79 -5.26
C ILE A 114 0.01 15.37 -3.79
N ALA A 115 0.30 14.10 -3.47
CA ALA A 115 0.29 13.61 -2.10
C ALA A 115 1.28 14.38 -1.22
N ASN A 116 2.52 14.56 -1.69
CA ASN A 116 3.51 15.31 -0.91
C ASN A 116 3.13 16.79 -0.74
N VAL A 117 2.61 17.45 -1.76
CA VAL A 117 2.15 18.85 -1.67
C VAL A 117 0.98 18.94 -0.67
N VAL A 118 -0.06 18.12 -0.84
CA VAL A 118 -1.25 18.18 0.03
C VAL A 118 -0.89 17.85 1.46
N PHE A 119 -0.15 16.77 1.73
CA PHE A 119 0.26 16.42 3.08
C PHE A 119 1.20 17.47 3.70
N SER A 120 2.11 18.05 2.93
CA SER A 120 2.97 19.13 3.44
C SER A 120 2.17 20.36 3.83
N LEU A 121 1.10 20.70 3.13
CA LEU A 121 0.21 21.79 3.49
C LEU A 121 -0.64 21.47 4.73
N VAL A 122 -1.26 20.28 4.75
CA VAL A 122 -2.11 19.83 5.88
C VAL A 122 -1.31 19.70 7.16
N PHE A 123 -0.08 19.18 7.08
CA PHE A 123 0.81 18.98 8.23
C PHE A 123 1.90 20.06 8.36
N ALA A 124 1.71 21.25 7.77
CA ALA A 124 2.72 22.31 7.75
C ALA A 124 3.24 22.69 9.16
N ASN A 125 2.35 22.85 10.14
CA ASN A 125 2.75 23.21 11.50
C ASN A 125 3.54 22.11 12.23
N PRO A 126 3.12 20.82 12.22
CA PRO A 126 3.96 19.72 12.69
C PRO A 126 5.33 19.66 12.01
N LEU A 127 5.38 19.78 10.67
CA LEU A 127 6.62 19.73 9.91
C LEU A 127 7.57 20.88 10.29
N ARG A 128 7.07 22.11 10.40
CA ARG A 128 7.89 23.25 10.86
C ARG A 128 8.53 22.98 12.22
N ARG A 129 7.77 22.39 13.17
CA ARG A 129 8.31 22.01 14.48
C ARG A 129 9.43 20.97 14.39
N ILE A 130 9.28 19.98 13.50
CA ILE A 130 10.30 18.95 13.28
C ILE A 130 11.55 19.59 12.66
N PHE A 131 11.40 20.36 11.59
CA PHE A 131 12.53 20.97 10.88
C PHE A 131 13.22 22.11 11.67
N ALA A 132 12.58 22.66 12.69
CA ALA A 132 13.22 23.59 13.61
C ALA A 132 14.12 22.90 14.64
N GLN A 133 14.11 21.57 14.74
CA GLN A 133 14.98 20.84 15.68
C GLN A 133 16.39 20.64 15.12
N PRO A 134 17.42 20.68 15.96
CA PRO A 134 18.80 20.43 15.51
C PRO A 134 18.99 19.03 14.90
N ASN A 135 18.23 18.03 15.35
CA ASN A 135 18.26 16.64 14.91
C ASN A 135 17.14 16.29 13.92
N SER A 136 16.65 17.25 13.15
CA SER A 136 15.54 17.05 12.19
C SER A 136 15.76 15.89 11.20
N LEU A 137 16.99 15.70 10.71
CA LEU A 137 17.33 14.58 9.83
C LEU A 137 17.21 13.23 10.54
N GLU A 138 17.60 13.16 11.80
CA GLU A 138 17.43 11.94 12.60
C GLU A 138 15.94 11.62 12.78
N VAL A 139 15.11 12.62 13.06
CA VAL A 139 13.65 12.46 13.18
C VAL A 139 13.05 11.96 11.85
N VAL A 140 13.46 12.52 10.73
CA VAL A 140 13.02 12.04 9.40
C VAL A 140 13.45 10.59 9.19
N ALA A 141 14.70 10.26 9.46
CA ALA A 141 15.22 8.91 9.25
C ALA A 141 14.61 7.86 10.17
N THR A 142 14.35 8.21 11.44
CA THR A 142 13.91 7.26 12.47
C THR A 142 12.40 7.22 12.66
N VAL A 143 11.66 8.19 12.15
CA VAL A 143 10.21 8.28 12.26
C VAL A 143 9.53 8.21 10.90
N PHE A 144 9.82 9.13 9.96
CA PHE A 144 9.12 9.16 8.66
C PHE A 144 9.44 7.94 7.79
N VAL A 145 10.73 7.63 7.64
CA VAL A 145 11.17 6.52 6.77
C VAL A 145 10.59 5.17 7.20
N PRO A 146 10.58 4.78 8.49
CA PRO A 146 9.95 3.53 8.93
C PRO A 146 8.47 3.41 8.55
N TYR A 147 7.72 4.49 8.60
CA TYR A 147 6.30 4.48 8.23
C TYR A 147 6.07 4.32 6.73
N LEU A 148 7.03 4.70 5.88
CA LEU A 148 7.02 4.30 4.46
C LEU A 148 7.04 2.77 4.34
N PHE A 149 7.98 2.10 5.01
CA PHE A 149 8.07 0.63 5.02
C PHE A 149 6.82 -0.03 5.60
N PHE A 150 6.19 0.61 6.58
CA PHE A 150 4.95 0.11 7.14
C PHE A 150 3.79 0.16 6.14
N GLY A 151 3.67 1.23 5.36
CA GLY A 151 2.71 1.29 4.26
C GLY A 151 2.94 0.19 3.23
N PHE A 152 4.17 -0.08 2.86
CA PHE A 152 4.52 -1.22 2.00
C PHE A 152 4.12 -2.56 2.61
N TYR A 153 4.42 -2.79 3.88
CA TYR A 153 3.99 -4.00 4.59
C TYR A 153 2.48 -4.20 4.50
N GLN A 154 1.72 -3.15 4.80
CA GLN A 154 0.25 -3.19 4.76
C GLN A 154 -0.27 -3.54 3.36
N GLU A 155 0.29 -2.95 2.31
CA GLU A 155 -0.15 -3.25 0.95
C GLU A 155 0.27 -4.64 0.48
N VAL A 156 1.43 -5.15 0.87
CA VAL A 156 1.83 -6.53 0.60
C VAL A 156 0.85 -7.51 1.23
N VAL A 157 0.51 -7.32 2.49
CA VAL A 157 -0.37 -8.23 3.24
C VAL A 157 -1.81 -8.13 2.75
N TYR A 158 -2.36 -6.92 2.67
CA TYR A 158 -3.80 -6.75 2.40
C TYR A 158 -4.15 -6.76 0.91
N ARG A 159 -3.32 -6.21 0.02
CA ARG A 159 -3.60 -6.16 -1.43
C ARG A 159 -2.87 -7.27 -2.17
N GLY A 160 -1.57 -7.40 -1.94
CA GLY A 160 -0.75 -8.43 -2.59
C GLY A 160 -1.16 -9.85 -2.24
N MET A 161 -1.40 -10.15 -0.97
CA MET A 161 -1.76 -11.49 -0.52
C MET A 161 -3.27 -11.68 -0.42
N LEU A 162 -3.93 -10.98 0.50
CA LEU A 162 -5.32 -11.25 0.89
C LEU A 162 -6.30 -10.90 -0.23
N GLN A 163 -6.28 -9.65 -0.71
CA GLN A 163 -7.19 -9.22 -1.78
C GLN A 163 -6.99 -10.03 -3.06
N SER A 164 -5.75 -10.30 -3.45
CA SER A 164 -5.45 -11.07 -4.67
C SER A 164 -6.12 -12.45 -4.65
N GLU A 165 -6.01 -13.16 -3.53
CA GLU A 165 -6.64 -14.49 -3.41
C GLU A 165 -8.16 -14.40 -3.27
N LEU A 166 -8.69 -13.45 -2.51
CA LEU A 166 -10.13 -13.26 -2.38
C LEU A 166 -10.78 -12.86 -3.70
N VAL A 167 -10.14 -11.99 -4.49
CA VAL A 167 -10.61 -11.64 -5.84
C VAL A 167 -10.59 -12.84 -6.76
N ARG A 168 -9.56 -13.68 -6.69
CA ARG A 168 -9.46 -14.91 -7.47
C ARG A 168 -10.58 -15.90 -7.15
N ARG A 169 -10.98 -16.03 -5.88
CA ARG A 169 -12.01 -16.98 -5.42
C ARG A 169 -13.44 -16.47 -5.55
N CYS A 170 -13.66 -15.23 -5.16
CA CYS A 170 -15.00 -14.69 -4.92
C CYS A 170 -15.37 -13.57 -5.91
N GLY A 171 -14.50 -13.29 -6.88
CA GLY A 171 -14.69 -12.16 -7.80
C GLY A 171 -14.26 -10.81 -7.22
N ALA A 172 -14.19 -9.80 -8.09
CA ALA A 172 -13.60 -8.51 -7.75
C ALA A 172 -14.35 -7.78 -6.63
N PHE A 173 -15.67 -7.69 -6.73
CA PHE A 173 -16.48 -6.94 -5.76
C PHE A 173 -16.35 -7.51 -4.34
N VAL A 174 -16.65 -8.80 -4.19
CA VAL A 174 -16.59 -9.47 -2.88
C VAL A 174 -15.16 -9.50 -2.34
N GLY A 175 -14.18 -9.81 -3.21
CA GLY A 175 -12.79 -9.91 -2.80
C GLY A 175 -12.20 -8.59 -2.31
N ILE A 176 -12.48 -7.48 -3.01
CA ILE A 176 -12.03 -6.15 -2.60
C ILE A 176 -12.73 -5.73 -1.30
N LEU A 177 -14.05 -5.89 -1.23
CA LEU A 177 -14.83 -5.50 -0.05
C LEU A 177 -14.39 -6.29 1.19
N ALA A 178 -14.27 -7.61 1.09
CA ALA A 178 -13.84 -8.45 2.19
C ALA A 178 -12.42 -8.13 2.67
N ALA A 179 -11.48 -7.94 1.74
CA ALA A 179 -10.12 -7.52 2.09
C ALA A 179 -10.11 -6.15 2.77
N ASN A 180 -10.95 -5.21 2.31
CA ASN A 180 -11.05 -3.89 2.90
C ASN A 180 -11.71 -3.89 4.30
N VAL A 181 -12.72 -4.73 4.51
CA VAL A 181 -13.31 -4.95 5.85
C VAL A 181 -12.27 -5.49 6.81
N LEU A 182 -11.49 -6.50 6.41
CA LEU A 182 -10.41 -7.06 7.23
C LEU A 182 -9.28 -6.04 7.47
N TYR A 183 -8.94 -5.22 6.49
CA TYR A 183 -8.01 -4.12 6.65
C TYR A 183 -8.50 -3.09 7.67
N THR A 184 -9.75 -2.67 7.57
CA THR A 184 -10.32 -1.60 8.38
C THR A 184 -10.61 -2.06 9.81
N PHE A 185 -11.27 -3.21 9.97
CA PHE A 185 -11.71 -3.72 11.28
C PHE A 185 -10.81 -4.79 11.90
N GLY A 186 -9.83 -5.24 11.14
CA GLY A 186 -8.88 -6.24 11.62
C GLY A 186 -7.92 -5.69 12.68
N PRO A 187 -6.96 -6.51 13.09
CA PRO A 187 -6.02 -6.18 14.16
C PRO A 187 -5.22 -4.90 13.94
N LEU A 188 -5.08 -4.48 12.68
CA LEU A 188 -4.30 -3.32 12.28
C LEU A 188 -4.80 -2.01 12.93
N HIS A 189 -6.11 -1.78 12.92
CA HIS A 189 -6.71 -0.53 13.39
C HIS A 189 -7.49 -0.67 14.71
N SER A 190 -7.59 -1.88 15.27
CA SER A 190 -8.34 -2.13 16.51
C SER A 190 -7.93 -1.20 17.65
N TYR A 191 -6.64 -0.93 17.81
CA TYR A 191 -6.12 -0.02 18.82
C TYR A 191 -6.60 1.44 18.62
N TYR A 192 -6.67 1.90 17.37
CA TYR A 192 -7.16 3.24 17.05
C TYR A 192 -8.61 3.44 17.47
N PHE A 193 -9.46 2.46 17.21
CA PHE A 193 -10.87 2.54 17.60
C PHE A 193 -11.03 2.49 19.12
N ALA A 194 -10.23 1.67 19.79
CA ALA A 194 -10.29 1.57 21.25
C ALA A 194 -9.76 2.82 21.97
N SER A 195 -8.68 3.44 21.44
CA SER A 195 -8.01 4.56 22.10
C SER A 195 -8.63 5.92 21.81
N ARG A 196 -9.46 6.07 20.76
CA ARG A 196 -10.02 7.33 20.28
C ARG A 196 -11.52 7.23 20.01
N SER A 197 -12.27 6.75 20.97
CA SER A 197 -13.72 6.45 20.83
C SER A 197 -14.57 7.62 20.33
N SER A 198 -14.26 8.87 20.73
CA SER A 198 -14.98 10.08 20.28
C SER A 198 -14.84 10.36 18.77
N PHE A 199 -13.77 9.89 18.14
CA PHE A 199 -13.51 10.02 16.70
C PHE A 199 -13.60 8.71 15.94
N ALA A 200 -14.05 7.64 16.58
CA ALA A 200 -14.04 6.30 15.98
C ALA A 200 -14.83 6.24 14.67
N VAL A 201 -16.01 6.86 14.60
CA VAL A 201 -16.86 6.81 13.40
C VAL A 201 -16.24 7.55 12.22
N PRO A 202 -15.82 8.83 12.31
CA PRO A 202 -15.17 9.50 11.20
C PRO A 202 -13.84 8.87 10.80
N MET A 203 -13.05 8.38 11.75
CA MET A 203 -11.82 7.63 11.46
C MET A 203 -12.10 6.33 10.72
N PHE A 204 -13.10 5.58 11.17
CA PHE A 204 -13.55 4.38 10.47
C PHE A 204 -13.94 4.68 9.04
N ALA A 205 -14.79 5.68 8.81
CA ALA A 205 -15.24 6.06 7.49
C ALA A 205 -14.06 6.46 6.58
N ALA A 206 -13.11 7.23 7.09
CA ALA A 206 -11.91 7.63 6.36
C ALA A 206 -11.00 6.44 6.01
N ILE A 207 -10.70 5.57 6.98
CA ILE A 207 -9.85 4.38 6.77
C ILE A 207 -10.54 3.42 5.79
N PHE A 208 -11.85 3.22 5.91
CA PHE A 208 -12.61 2.37 5.00
C PHE A 208 -12.61 2.91 3.57
N ALA A 209 -12.87 4.21 3.40
CA ALA A 209 -12.90 4.86 2.09
C ALA A 209 -11.51 4.81 1.41
N ILE A 210 -10.44 5.17 2.13
CA ILE A 210 -9.07 5.10 1.62
C ILE A 210 -8.67 3.66 1.31
N GLY A 211 -9.01 2.73 2.18
CA GLY A 211 -8.72 1.32 1.96
C GLY A 211 -9.44 0.75 0.73
N LEU A 212 -10.69 1.14 0.53
CA LEU A 212 -11.47 0.78 -0.67
C LEU A 212 -10.85 1.39 -1.94
N PHE A 213 -10.46 2.66 -1.88
CA PHE A 213 -9.74 3.34 -2.96
C PHE A 213 -8.46 2.58 -3.35
N PHE A 214 -7.62 2.22 -2.39
CA PHE A 214 -6.40 1.45 -2.65
C PHE A 214 -6.70 0.06 -3.23
N GLY A 215 -7.75 -0.61 -2.74
CA GLY A 215 -8.18 -1.90 -3.27
C GLY A 215 -8.61 -1.84 -4.72
N ILE A 216 -9.39 -0.81 -5.10
CA ILE A 216 -9.83 -0.55 -6.47
C ILE A 216 -8.65 -0.15 -7.35
N LEU A 217 -7.79 0.76 -6.88
CA LEU A 217 -6.62 1.22 -7.59
C LEU A 217 -5.66 0.06 -7.90
N PHE A 218 -5.40 -0.81 -6.91
CA PHE A 218 -4.60 -2.01 -7.13
C PHE A 218 -5.25 -2.97 -8.14
N ARG A 219 -6.56 -3.20 -8.04
CA ARG A 219 -7.29 -4.04 -9.00
C ARG A 219 -7.23 -3.49 -10.43
N ARG A 220 -7.22 -2.18 -10.60
CA ARG A 220 -7.18 -1.52 -11.89
C ARG A 220 -5.77 -1.44 -12.47
N SER A 221 -4.78 -1.05 -11.69
CA SER A 221 -3.39 -0.90 -12.14
C SER A 221 -2.64 -2.23 -12.18
N GLY A 222 -2.96 -3.17 -11.31
CA GLY A 222 -2.17 -4.36 -11.07
C GLY A 222 -0.75 -4.06 -10.56
N ASN A 223 -0.53 -2.84 -10.07
CA ASN A 223 0.77 -2.35 -9.68
C ASN A 223 0.78 -1.98 -8.19
N LEU A 224 1.38 -2.87 -7.40
CA LEU A 224 1.43 -2.72 -5.95
C LEU A 224 2.30 -1.53 -5.50
N TRP A 225 3.31 -1.15 -6.31
CA TRP A 225 4.16 -0.01 -6.00
C TRP A 225 3.35 1.29 -5.86
N ILE A 226 2.37 1.50 -6.74
CA ILE A 226 1.57 2.73 -6.75
C ILE A 226 0.85 2.88 -5.41
N VAL A 227 0.11 1.87 -4.99
CA VAL A 227 -0.65 1.92 -3.73
C VAL A 227 0.27 1.92 -2.51
N ALA A 228 1.35 1.14 -2.53
CA ALA A 228 2.28 1.04 -1.41
C ALA A 228 3.03 2.35 -1.14
N VAL A 229 3.48 3.04 -2.18
CA VAL A 229 4.16 4.33 -2.03
C VAL A 229 3.21 5.41 -1.51
N ILE A 230 2.00 5.51 -2.08
CA ILE A 230 1.00 6.48 -1.62
C ILE A 230 0.62 6.23 -0.16
N HIS A 231 0.36 4.97 0.19
CA HIS A 231 0.03 4.58 1.56
C HIS A 231 1.18 4.87 2.52
N GLY A 232 2.40 4.54 2.13
CA GLY A 232 3.59 4.82 2.91
C GLY A 232 3.78 6.31 3.18
N ILE A 233 3.61 7.16 2.16
CA ILE A 233 3.63 8.61 2.31
C ILE A 233 2.55 9.06 3.30
N GLY A 234 1.31 8.60 3.13
CA GLY A 234 0.22 8.90 4.07
C GLY A 234 0.58 8.55 5.51
N ASN A 235 1.07 7.34 5.75
CA ASN A 235 1.51 6.91 7.08
C ASN A 235 2.66 7.77 7.63
N ALA A 236 3.66 8.09 6.79
CA ALA A 236 4.80 8.91 7.19
C ALA A 236 4.34 10.30 7.68
N TYR A 237 3.46 10.97 6.94
CA TYR A 237 2.96 12.27 7.32
C TYR A 237 1.99 12.22 8.51
N ILE A 238 1.03 11.29 8.49
CA ILE A 238 0.00 11.22 9.55
C ILE A 238 0.62 10.81 10.88
N VAL A 239 1.40 9.72 10.90
CA VAL A 239 1.95 9.20 12.15
C VAL A 239 3.26 9.88 12.50
N GLY A 240 4.13 10.12 11.52
CA GLY A 240 5.42 10.77 11.73
C GLY A 240 5.30 12.20 12.24
N SER A 241 4.28 12.95 11.79
CA SER A 241 4.07 14.32 12.24
C SER A 241 3.36 14.45 13.61
N ILE A 242 2.63 13.40 14.04
CA ILE A 242 1.88 13.38 15.31
C ILE A 242 2.68 12.68 16.43
N GLY A 243 3.72 11.94 16.06
CA GLY A 243 4.58 11.22 16.99
C GLY A 243 5.19 12.15 18.05
N PRO A 244 5.58 11.65 19.21
CA PRO A 244 6.11 12.47 20.27
C PRO A 244 7.39 13.16 19.79
N VAL A 245 7.29 14.46 19.57
CA VAL A 245 8.44 15.34 19.55
C VAL A 245 8.92 15.36 21.00
N ARG A 246 9.86 14.47 21.35
CA ARG A 246 10.53 14.46 22.66
C ARG A 246 11.67 15.45 22.66
#